data_b45fda5ff6c37f801c0d919c5456296b
#
_entry.id   b45fda5ff6c37f801c0d919c5456296b
#
_cell.length_a   1.000
_cell.length_b   1.000
_cell.length_c   1.000
_cell.angle_alpha   90.00
_cell.angle_beta   90.00
_cell.angle_gamma   90.00
#
_symmetry.space_group_name_H-M   'P 1'
#
loop_
_entity.id
_entity.type
_entity.pdbx_description
1 polymer ?
#
loop_
_entity_poly.entity_id
_entity_poly.type
_entity_poly.pdbx_seq_one_letter_code
_entity_poly.pdbx_strand_id
1 'polypeptide(L)'
;MGPESLTSYVKSQRGRPFKLGEHDCFTFTNDAWRVLHGVGYADDFIGKYADLGPKEFVKLMKDSFGHVDLIDALDHGLSRVDGFPPKGALVVSKSARPYFTGYALGIACGVNAVFLGEDDLEYIPITEIDGAWVCRR
;
A
#
# COMPACT_ATOMS: atom_id res chain seq x y z
N MET A 1 -3.87 6.73 -18.17
CA MET A 1 -3.74 5.67 -17.16
C MET A 1 -5.09 5.39 -16.56
N GLY A 2 -5.32 4.18 -16.10
CA GLY A 2 -6.61 3.79 -15.60
C GLY A 2 -6.66 2.33 -15.17
N PRO A 3 -7.88 1.76 -15.01
CA PRO A 3 -8.04 0.38 -14.52
C PRO A 3 -7.27 -0.67 -15.33
N GLU A 4 -7.16 -0.49 -16.63
CA GLU A 4 -6.41 -1.43 -17.47
C GLU A 4 -4.92 -1.42 -17.16
N SER A 5 -4.35 -0.24 -16.91
CA SER A 5 -2.94 -0.11 -16.52
C SER A 5 -2.72 -0.75 -15.15
N LEU A 6 -3.65 -0.61 -14.22
CA LEU A 6 -3.58 -1.26 -12.93
C LEU A 6 -3.63 -2.78 -13.07
N THR A 7 -4.53 -3.31 -13.90
CA THR A 7 -4.64 -4.75 -14.14
C THR A 7 -3.34 -5.31 -14.70
N SER A 8 -2.74 -4.64 -15.67
CA SER A 8 -1.45 -5.04 -16.25
C SER A 8 -0.34 -5.02 -15.22
N TYR A 9 -0.31 -3.97 -14.39
CA TYR A 9 0.68 -3.86 -13.33
C TYR A 9 0.56 -5.03 -12.33
N VAL A 10 -0.65 -5.29 -11.85
CA VAL A 10 -0.89 -6.39 -10.89
C VAL A 10 -0.44 -7.72 -11.49
N LYS A 11 -0.79 -7.99 -12.74
CA LYS A 11 -0.35 -9.23 -13.41
C LYS A 11 1.17 -9.35 -13.47
N SER A 12 1.86 -8.24 -13.68
CA SER A 12 3.33 -8.22 -13.75
C SER A 12 4.00 -8.55 -12.41
N GLN A 13 3.26 -8.43 -11.31
CA GLN A 13 3.80 -8.67 -9.97
C GLN A 13 3.58 -10.11 -9.47
N ARG A 14 2.86 -10.93 -10.23
CA ARG A 14 2.61 -12.33 -9.84
C ARG A 14 3.90 -13.13 -9.77
N GLY A 15 3.97 -14.02 -8.79
CA GLY A 15 5.11 -14.94 -8.64
C GLY A 15 6.38 -14.30 -8.13
N ARG A 16 6.37 -13.02 -7.79
CA ARG A 16 7.54 -12.37 -7.21
C ARG A 16 7.55 -12.56 -5.68
N PRO A 17 8.65 -13.07 -5.11
CA PRO A 17 8.73 -13.24 -3.67
C PRO A 17 8.86 -11.90 -2.94
N PHE A 18 8.38 -11.86 -1.71
CA PHE A 18 8.55 -10.71 -0.84
C PHE A 18 10.04 -10.43 -0.60
N LYS A 19 10.43 -9.18 -0.76
CA LYS A 19 11.78 -8.72 -0.42
C LYS A 19 11.72 -7.29 0.08
N LEU A 20 12.04 -7.09 1.35
CA LEU A 20 11.96 -5.79 2.00
C LEU A 20 12.80 -4.75 1.24
N GLY A 21 12.18 -3.61 0.96
CA GLY A 21 12.81 -2.50 0.24
C GLY A 21 12.77 -2.61 -1.27
N GLU A 22 12.46 -3.79 -1.83
CA GLU A 22 12.43 -4.01 -3.27
C GLU A 22 11.08 -4.49 -3.76
N HIS A 23 10.44 -5.39 -3.01
CA HIS A 23 9.12 -5.93 -3.34
C HIS A 23 8.38 -6.23 -2.04
N ASP A 24 7.87 -5.19 -1.42
CA ASP A 24 7.12 -5.24 -0.18
C ASP A 24 5.81 -4.46 -0.33
N CYS A 25 5.02 -4.35 0.73
CA CYS A 25 3.72 -3.71 0.64
C CYS A 25 3.82 -2.22 0.29
N PHE A 26 4.87 -1.53 0.71
CA PHE A 26 5.07 -0.12 0.34
C PHE A 26 5.48 0.02 -1.12
N THR A 27 6.45 -0.77 -1.59
CA THR A 27 6.92 -0.68 -2.97
C THR A 27 5.83 -1.09 -3.95
N PHE A 28 5.10 -2.15 -3.64
CA PHE A 28 4.01 -2.65 -4.49
C PHE A 28 2.92 -1.59 -4.65
N THR A 29 2.43 -1.04 -3.53
CA THR A 29 1.34 -0.07 -3.58
C THR A 29 1.79 1.28 -4.13
N ASN A 30 3.01 1.70 -3.79
CA ASN A 30 3.56 2.96 -4.31
C ASN A 30 3.71 2.91 -5.84
N ASP A 31 4.21 1.79 -6.37
CA ASP A 31 4.36 1.62 -7.81
C ASP A 31 3.02 1.52 -8.52
N ALA A 32 2.00 0.90 -7.90
CA ALA A 32 0.65 0.90 -8.43
C ALA A 32 0.12 2.33 -8.58
N TRP A 33 0.35 3.17 -7.59
CA TRP A 33 -0.07 4.57 -7.64
C TRP A 33 0.71 5.38 -8.69
N ARG A 34 1.99 5.07 -8.89
CA ARG A 34 2.76 5.70 -9.97
C ARG A 34 2.19 5.35 -11.34
N VAL A 35 1.73 4.11 -11.51
CA VAL A 35 1.05 3.68 -12.75
C VAL A 35 -0.27 4.45 -12.95
N LEU A 36 -1.04 4.66 -11.88
CA LEU A 36 -2.35 5.30 -11.95
C LEU A 36 -2.29 6.82 -11.99
N HIS A 37 -1.37 7.42 -11.25
CA HIS A 37 -1.35 8.86 -11.01
C HIS A 37 -0.09 9.57 -11.50
N GLY A 38 0.91 8.82 -11.96
CA GLY A 38 2.19 9.38 -12.39
C GLY A 38 3.19 9.59 -11.26
N VAL A 39 2.71 9.62 -10.02
CA VAL A 39 3.54 9.72 -8.81
C VAL A 39 3.01 8.77 -7.76
N GLY A 40 3.89 8.30 -6.89
CA GLY A 40 3.50 7.45 -5.77
C GLY A 40 3.04 8.29 -4.57
N TYR A 41 2.37 7.63 -3.63
CA TYR A 41 1.97 8.29 -2.39
C TYR A 41 3.10 8.33 -1.36
N ALA A 42 4.15 7.56 -1.56
CA ALA A 42 5.26 7.40 -0.61
C ALA A 42 6.63 7.40 -1.29
N ASP A 43 6.79 8.13 -2.41
CA ASP A 43 8.04 8.15 -3.17
C ASP A 43 9.25 8.50 -2.32
N ASP A 44 9.11 9.47 -1.39
CA ASP A 44 10.21 9.91 -0.54
C ASP A 44 10.57 8.91 0.56
N PHE A 45 9.69 7.97 0.83
CA PHE A 45 9.88 6.93 1.84
C PHE A 45 10.54 5.67 1.27
N ILE A 46 10.26 5.36 0.02
CA ILE A 46 10.74 4.14 -0.64
C ILE A 46 12.27 4.12 -0.67
N GLY A 47 12.83 2.97 -0.35
CA GLY A 47 14.28 2.76 -0.38
C GLY A 47 15.03 3.19 0.87
N LYS A 48 14.33 3.71 1.89
CA LYS A 48 14.97 4.26 3.08
C LYS A 48 14.82 3.40 4.33
N TYR A 49 14.07 2.30 4.26
CA TYR A 49 13.69 1.57 5.47
C TYR A 49 14.15 0.12 5.54
N ALA A 50 14.75 -0.40 4.49
CA ALA A 50 15.05 -1.84 4.38
C ALA A 50 15.94 -2.38 5.50
N ASP A 51 16.89 -1.56 5.97
CA ASP A 51 17.86 -1.97 6.99
C ASP A 51 17.51 -1.49 8.39
N LEU A 52 16.30 -0.96 8.58
CA LEU A 52 15.90 -0.38 9.87
C LEU A 52 15.21 -1.40 10.76
N GLY A 53 15.43 -1.27 12.07
CA GLY A 53 14.63 -1.97 13.07
C GLY A 53 13.29 -1.27 13.29
N PRO A 54 12.40 -1.84 14.15
CA PRO A 54 11.07 -1.25 14.38
C PRO A 54 11.10 0.19 14.89
N LYS A 55 12.01 0.54 15.79
CA LYS A 55 12.09 1.90 16.33
C LYS A 55 12.51 2.92 15.27
N GLU A 56 13.52 2.56 14.48
CA GLU A 56 14.04 3.41 13.41
C GLU A 56 13.01 3.56 12.30
N PHE A 57 12.24 2.52 12.04
CA PHE A 57 11.15 2.55 11.07
C PHE A 57 10.07 3.54 11.48
N VAL A 58 9.64 3.50 12.76
CA VAL A 58 8.64 4.43 13.30
C VAL A 58 9.16 5.86 13.23
N LYS A 59 10.42 6.09 13.56
CA LYS A 59 11.03 7.41 13.46
C LYS A 59 11.05 7.92 12.02
N LEU A 60 11.39 7.04 11.07
CA LEU A 60 11.38 7.40 9.66
C LEU A 60 9.97 7.77 9.19
N MET A 61 8.94 7.04 9.63
CA MET A 61 7.55 7.38 9.33
C MET A 61 7.19 8.75 9.87
N LYS A 62 7.58 9.06 11.11
CA LYS A 62 7.32 10.36 11.69
C LYS A 62 8.00 11.48 10.91
N ASP A 63 9.27 11.27 10.53
CA ASP A 63 10.04 12.27 9.78
C ASP A 63 9.49 12.47 8.36
N SER A 64 9.01 11.39 7.72
CA SER A 64 8.54 11.42 6.34
C SER A 64 7.08 11.88 6.21
N PHE A 65 6.23 11.48 7.14
CA PHE A 65 4.78 11.71 7.07
C PHE A 65 4.24 12.58 8.21
N GLY A 66 5.06 12.88 9.22
CA GLY A 66 4.62 13.67 10.37
C GLY A 66 3.86 12.87 11.42
N HIS A 67 3.69 11.56 11.24
CA HIS A 67 2.91 10.70 12.14
C HIS A 67 3.59 9.36 12.34
N VAL A 68 3.45 8.79 13.54
CA VAL A 68 4.00 7.47 13.88
C VAL A 68 3.01 6.33 13.57
N ASP A 69 1.73 6.65 13.47
CA ASP A 69 0.66 5.69 13.16
C ASP A 69 0.35 5.76 11.67
N LEU A 70 0.28 4.58 11.03
CA LEU A 70 0.05 4.50 9.58
C LEU A 70 -1.28 5.12 9.19
N ILE A 71 -2.34 4.84 9.94
CA ILE A 71 -3.68 5.37 9.63
C ILE A 71 -3.70 6.88 9.69
N ASP A 72 -3.10 7.46 10.74
CA ASP A 72 -3.01 8.92 10.88
C ASP A 72 -2.19 9.55 9.75
N ALA A 73 -1.11 8.90 9.36
CA ALA A 73 -0.29 9.37 8.24
C ALA A 73 -1.08 9.38 6.93
N LEU A 74 -1.84 8.33 6.66
CA LEU A 74 -2.66 8.24 5.45
C LEU A 74 -3.81 9.25 5.48
N ASP A 75 -4.48 9.42 6.62
CA ASP A 75 -5.55 10.43 6.76
C ASP A 75 -5.04 11.85 6.54
N HIS A 76 -3.80 12.12 6.95
CA HIS A 76 -3.20 13.44 6.77
C HIS A 76 -2.90 13.75 5.30
N GLY A 77 -2.34 12.79 4.58
CA GLY A 77 -1.87 13.01 3.21
C GLY A 77 -2.87 12.66 2.10
N LEU A 78 -3.84 11.82 2.39
CA LEU A 78 -4.77 11.27 1.40
C LEU A 78 -6.22 11.48 1.85
N SER A 79 -7.15 11.23 0.94
CA SER A 79 -8.59 11.34 1.24
C SER A 79 -9.16 9.98 1.58
N ARG A 80 -9.68 9.83 2.80
CA ARG A 80 -10.29 8.57 3.24
C ARG A 80 -11.60 8.32 2.52
N VAL A 81 -11.83 7.06 2.13
CA VAL A 81 -13.04 6.64 1.44
C VAL A 81 -13.99 6.00 2.44
N ASP A 82 -15.24 6.46 2.45
CA ASP A 82 -16.32 5.80 3.17
C ASP A 82 -17.09 4.91 2.19
N GLY A 83 -17.36 3.68 2.59
CA GLY A 83 -18.06 2.73 1.75
C GLY A 83 -17.15 1.97 0.80
N PHE A 84 -17.70 1.57 -0.35
CA PHE A 84 -16.98 0.71 -1.31
C PHE A 84 -15.88 1.51 -2.02
N PRO A 85 -14.61 1.10 -1.89
CA PRO A 85 -13.52 1.86 -2.51
C PRO A 85 -13.46 1.66 -4.03
N PRO A 86 -13.09 2.70 -4.78
CA PRO A 86 -12.88 2.55 -6.22
C PRO A 86 -11.63 1.73 -6.51
N LYS A 87 -11.53 1.18 -7.71
CA LYS A 87 -10.32 0.49 -8.16
C LYS A 87 -9.13 1.44 -8.10
N GLY A 88 -8.04 0.94 -7.55
CA GLY A 88 -6.82 1.73 -7.39
C GLY A 88 -6.69 2.42 -6.05
N ALA A 89 -7.73 2.39 -5.20
CA ALA A 89 -7.62 2.95 -3.86
C ALA A 89 -6.56 2.19 -3.06
N LEU A 90 -5.81 2.94 -2.25
CA LEU A 90 -4.88 2.34 -1.28
C LEU A 90 -5.71 1.78 -0.14
N VAL A 91 -5.46 0.54 0.25
CA VAL A 91 -6.20 -0.10 1.33
C VAL A 91 -5.25 -0.68 2.37
N VAL A 92 -5.75 -0.84 3.59
CA VAL A 92 -5.02 -1.52 4.67
C VAL A 92 -5.87 -2.65 5.22
N SER A 93 -5.21 -3.70 5.72
CA SER A 93 -5.91 -4.82 6.36
C SER A 93 -5.02 -5.47 7.41
N LYS A 94 -5.66 -5.90 8.50
CA LYS A 94 -5.02 -6.75 9.50
C LYS A 94 -5.12 -8.22 9.14
N SER A 95 -5.98 -8.56 8.17
CA SER A 95 -6.20 -9.94 7.70
C SER A 95 -5.08 -10.41 6.78
N ALA A 96 -4.40 -9.49 6.08
CA ALA A 96 -3.23 -9.80 5.30
C ALA A 96 -1.99 -9.79 6.20
N ARG A 97 -0.85 -10.21 5.67
CA ARG A 97 0.39 -10.25 6.44
C ARG A 97 0.85 -8.83 6.82
N PRO A 98 0.76 -8.43 8.10
CA PRO A 98 1.17 -7.09 8.50
C PRO A 98 2.69 -6.97 8.60
N TYR A 99 3.17 -5.75 8.45
CA TYR A 99 4.56 -5.42 8.69
C TYR A 99 4.66 -4.58 10.00
N PHE A 100 5.67 -3.76 10.16
CA PHE A 100 5.91 -2.98 11.40
C PHE A 100 4.73 -2.09 11.83
N THR A 101 3.88 -1.74 10.90
CA THR A 101 2.74 -0.84 11.16
C THR A 101 1.53 -1.54 11.77
N GLY A 102 1.53 -2.87 11.85
CA GLY A 102 0.36 -3.65 12.28
C GLY A 102 -0.67 -3.85 11.19
N TYR A 103 -0.47 -3.28 10.00
CA TYR A 103 -1.35 -3.43 8.83
C TYR A 103 -0.54 -3.82 7.62
N ALA A 104 -1.15 -4.57 6.71
CA ALA A 104 -0.63 -4.72 5.35
C ALA A 104 -1.25 -3.65 4.47
N LEU A 105 -0.49 -3.17 3.49
CA LEU A 105 -0.96 -2.23 2.48
C LEU A 105 -1.27 -2.99 1.19
N GLY A 106 -2.36 -2.62 0.55
CA GLY A 106 -2.79 -3.24 -0.70
C GLY A 106 -3.52 -2.26 -1.60
N ILE A 107 -4.04 -2.77 -2.71
CA ILE A 107 -4.74 -1.96 -3.72
C ILE A 107 -6.10 -2.57 -3.98
N ALA A 108 -7.14 -1.74 -3.98
CA ALA A 108 -8.50 -2.17 -4.31
C ALA A 108 -8.58 -2.51 -5.80
N CYS A 109 -9.12 -3.69 -6.11
CA CYS A 109 -9.24 -4.20 -7.48
C CYS A 109 -10.65 -4.76 -7.75
N GLY A 110 -11.68 -4.02 -7.36
CA GLY A 110 -13.07 -4.45 -7.51
C GLY A 110 -13.57 -5.16 -6.27
N VAL A 111 -13.99 -6.42 -6.41
CA VAL A 111 -14.52 -7.19 -5.27
C VAL A 111 -13.43 -7.68 -4.32
N ASN A 112 -12.19 -7.63 -4.75
CA ASN A 112 -11.04 -8.01 -3.93
C ASN A 112 -10.05 -6.86 -3.81
N ALA A 113 -9.27 -6.87 -2.72
CA ALA A 113 -8.07 -6.07 -2.60
C ALA A 113 -6.86 -6.99 -2.78
N VAL A 114 -5.81 -6.49 -3.39
CA VAL A 114 -4.59 -7.25 -3.68
C VAL A 114 -3.48 -6.81 -2.75
N PHE A 115 -2.89 -7.78 -2.06
CA PHE A 115 -1.79 -7.57 -1.12
C PHE A 115 -0.61 -8.46 -1.52
N LEU A 116 0.57 -8.15 -1.02
CA LEU A 116 1.71 -9.04 -1.19
C LEU A 116 1.69 -10.13 -0.12
N GLY A 117 1.75 -11.38 -0.57
CA GLY A 117 2.06 -12.51 0.28
C GLY A 117 3.57 -12.78 0.25
N GLU A 118 3.97 -13.90 0.82
CA GLU A 118 5.38 -14.27 0.91
C GLU A 118 5.99 -14.59 -0.45
N ASP A 119 5.30 -15.41 -1.25
CA ASP A 119 5.79 -15.89 -2.54
C ASP A 119 4.98 -15.40 -3.73
N ASP A 120 3.80 -14.84 -3.50
CA ASP A 120 2.89 -14.40 -4.55
C ASP A 120 1.91 -13.39 -3.98
N LEU A 121 1.03 -12.88 -4.83
CA LEU A 121 -0.04 -11.97 -4.41
C LEU A 121 -1.11 -12.69 -3.58
N GLU A 122 -1.68 -11.98 -2.63
CA GLU A 122 -2.84 -12.43 -1.86
C GLU A 122 -4.05 -11.58 -2.24
N TYR A 123 -5.21 -12.22 -2.40
CA TYR A 123 -6.46 -11.55 -2.72
C TYR A 123 -7.38 -11.68 -1.51
N ILE A 124 -7.82 -10.55 -0.98
CA ILE A 124 -8.69 -10.50 0.19
C ILE A 124 -9.98 -9.81 -0.23
N PRO A 125 -11.17 -10.36 0.15
CA PRO A 125 -12.42 -9.69 -0.16
C PRO A 125 -12.41 -8.24 0.29
N ILE A 126 -12.94 -7.34 -0.54
CA ILE A 126 -12.93 -5.90 -0.24
C ILE A 126 -13.70 -5.57 1.04
N THR A 127 -14.57 -6.47 1.50
CA THR A 127 -15.31 -6.30 2.75
C THR A 127 -14.46 -6.57 3.99
N GLU A 128 -13.25 -7.12 3.84
CA GLU A 128 -12.37 -7.44 4.96
C GLU A 128 -11.22 -6.44 5.13
N ILE A 129 -11.24 -5.34 4.41
CA ILE A 129 -10.24 -4.27 4.62
C ILE A 129 -10.63 -3.41 5.83
N ASP A 130 -9.63 -2.77 6.42
CA ASP A 130 -9.80 -1.92 7.61
C ASP A 130 -9.84 -0.42 7.27
N GLY A 131 -9.49 -0.04 6.07
CA GLY A 131 -9.55 1.34 5.61
C GLY A 131 -9.13 1.47 4.15
N ALA A 132 -9.53 2.57 3.52
CA ALA A 132 -9.20 2.85 2.13
C ALA A 132 -9.01 4.35 1.91
N TRP A 133 -8.11 4.71 1.00
CA TRP A 133 -7.78 6.10 0.69
C TRP A 133 -7.62 6.29 -0.81
N VAL A 134 -7.96 7.50 -1.26
CA VAL A 134 -7.74 7.91 -2.65
C VAL A 134 -6.84 9.15 -2.67
N CYS A 135 -6.32 9.47 -3.84
CA CYS A 135 -5.46 10.63 -4.02
C CYS A 135 -6.22 11.90 -3.66
N ARG A 136 -5.62 12.75 -2.83
CA ARG A 136 -6.18 14.06 -2.47
C ARG A 136 -5.94 15.04 -3.61
N ARG A 137 -6.97 15.75 -3.95
CA ARG A 137 -6.88 16.77 -5.01
C ARG A 137 -7.09 18.17 -4.45
#